data_f5784884c4b0471de6bac46f1af06dcb
#
_entry.id   f5784884c4b0471de6bac46f1af06dcb
#
_cell.length_a   1.000
_cell.length_b   1.000
_cell.length_c   1.000
_cell.angle_alpha   90.00
_cell.angle_beta   90.00
_cell.angle_gamma   90.00
#
_symmetry.space_group_name_H-M   'P 1'
#
loop_
_entity.id
_entity.type
_entity.pdbx_description
1 polymer ?
#
loop_
_entity_poly.entity_id
_entity_poly.type
_entity_poly.pdbx_seq_one_letter_code
_entity_poly.pdbx_strand_id
1 'polypeptide(L)'
;LPPSLGPVRLIGIDGHAGSGKSTFAARLAEALGRPTLGRPRPAHPTPAVPVLHLDDVASHAELFGWEERLRAQVLEPLAAGRPAHWAPYDWVERRFGPERVLEPAPVLLIEGVGAGRRALRPHLARLLWMETPRAQSWIRGRNRDGRELSDFWDGWERAERAHFSSDPSRPFADTLVRQSGTGYEWSSGTGATAGTAASVTEGDELPRA
;
A
#
# COMPACT_ATOMS: atom_id res chain seq x y z
N LEU A 1 12.11 10.61 -0.30
CA LEU A 1 12.41 9.35 -1.00
C LEU A 1 12.64 9.60 -2.48
N PRO A 2 13.61 8.97 -3.14
CA PRO A 2 13.78 9.03 -4.59
C PRO A 2 12.62 8.33 -5.31
N PRO A 3 12.38 8.63 -6.60
CA PRO A 3 11.52 7.81 -7.45
C PRO A 3 12.02 6.36 -7.51
N SER A 4 11.10 5.40 -7.60
CA SER A 4 11.39 3.97 -7.59
C SER A 4 10.77 3.20 -8.76
N LEU A 5 9.81 3.83 -9.45
CA LEU A 5 9.15 3.29 -10.63
C LEU A 5 9.15 4.37 -11.72
N GLY A 6 10.23 4.47 -12.50
CA GLY A 6 10.43 5.59 -13.40
C GLY A 6 10.35 6.92 -12.64
N PRO A 7 9.46 7.87 -13.03
CA PRO A 7 9.31 9.15 -12.33
C PRO A 7 8.49 9.05 -11.03
N VAL A 8 7.86 7.90 -10.76
CA VAL A 8 6.91 7.70 -9.67
C VAL A 8 7.60 7.17 -8.41
N ARG A 9 7.21 7.67 -7.24
CA ARG A 9 7.50 7.06 -5.94
C ARG A 9 6.38 6.10 -5.58
N LEU A 10 6.60 4.82 -5.80
CA LEU A 10 5.63 3.79 -5.46
C LEU A 10 5.75 3.41 -3.99
N ILE A 11 4.69 3.56 -3.21
CA ILE A 11 4.64 3.20 -1.79
C ILE A 11 3.68 2.02 -1.64
N GLY A 12 4.21 0.89 -1.16
CA GLY A 12 3.42 -0.30 -0.87
C GLY A 12 2.84 -0.27 0.55
N ILE A 13 1.57 -0.65 0.68
CA ILE A 13 0.88 -0.82 1.97
C ILE A 13 0.34 -2.24 2.02
N ASP A 14 0.99 -3.09 2.80
CA ASP A 14 0.66 -4.50 2.92
C ASP A 14 0.19 -4.87 4.33
N GLY A 15 -0.35 -6.06 4.48
CA GLY A 15 -0.88 -6.58 5.74
C GLY A 15 -2.02 -7.56 5.49
N HIS A 16 -2.46 -8.25 6.53
CA HIS A 16 -3.54 -9.23 6.43
C HIS A 16 -4.87 -8.62 5.94
N ALA A 17 -5.70 -9.40 5.25
CA ALA A 17 -7.07 -8.99 4.92
C ALA A 17 -7.80 -8.58 6.21
N GLY A 18 -8.51 -7.43 6.18
CA GLY A 18 -9.15 -6.87 7.38
C GLY A 18 -8.23 -6.09 8.34
N SER A 19 -6.92 -5.91 8.02
CA SER A 19 -5.99 -5.14 8.87
C SER A 19 -6.18 -3.62 8.82
N GLY A 20 -7.03 -3.09 7.91
CA GLY A 20 -7.30 -1.66 7.79
C GLY A 20 -6.45 -0.92 6.76
N LYS A 21 -5.79 -1.63 5.84
CA LYS A 21 -4.94 -1.06 4.76
C LYS A 21 -5.64 0.04 3.98
N SER A 22 -6.84 -0.23 3.46
CA SER A 22 -7.55 0.72 2.59
C SER A 22 -7.92 2.01 3.33
N THR A 23 -8.35 1.90 4.60
CA THR A 23 -8.62 3.08 5.45
C THR A 23 -7.34 3.88 5.70
N PHE A 24 -6.24 3.19 5.98
CA PHE A 24 -4.94 3.83 6.18
C PHE A 24 -4.43 4.49 4.89
N ALA A 25 -4.52 3.80 3.76
CA ALA A 25 -4.11 4.32 2.44
C ALA A 25 -4.87 5.60 2.08
N ALA A 26 -6.18 5.63 2.28
CA ALA A 26 -7.01 6.82 2.04
C ALA A 26 -6.56 8.01 2.91
N ARG A 27 -6.34 7.79 4.20
CA ARG A 27 -5.85 8.84 5.11
C ARG A 27 -4.43 9.31 4.77
N LEU A 28 -3.55 8.39 4.38
CA LEU A 28 -2.20 8.73 3.96
C LEU A 28 -2.22 9.53 2.65
N ALA A 29 -3.03 9.15 1.68
CA ALA A 29 -3.22 9.89 0.43
C ALA A 29 -3.71 11.31 0.68
N GLU A 30 -4.69 11.47 1.55
CA GLU A 30 -5.19 12.80 1.97
C GLU A 30 -4.09 13.63 2.64
N ALA A 31 -3.35 13.03 3.59
CA ALA A 31 -2.27 13.72 4.30
C ALA A 31 -1.14 14.17 3.36
N LEU A 32 -0.76 13.34 2.40
CA LEU A 32 0.27 13.64 1.40
C LEU A 32 -0.19 14.70 0.38
N GLY A 33 -1.49 14.77 0.08
CA GLY A 33 -2.08 15.78 -0.81
C GLY A 33 -2.27 17.15 -0.15
N ARG A 34 -2.13 17.27 1.17
CA ARG A 34 -2.27 18.56 1.87
C ARG A 34 -1.05 19.45 1.65
N PRO A 35 -1.25 20.78 1.47
CA PRO A 35 -0.15 21.74 1.46
C PRO A 35 0.66 21.67 2.76
N THR A 36 1.97 21.61 2.65
CA THR A 36 2.85 21.65 3.83
C THR A 36 2.81 23.03 4.47
N LEU A 37 2.55 23.10 5.78
CA LEU A 37 2.62 24.36 6.53
C LEU A 37 3.99 25.02 6.34
N GLY A 38 3.97 26.33 6.01
CA GLY A 38 5.19 27.11 5.80
C GLY A 38 5.77 27.07 4.38
N ARG A 39 5.15 26.33 3.43
CA ARG A 39 5.47 26.46 2.00
C ARG A 39 4.43 27.31 1.28
N PRO A 40 4.81 28.09 0.26
CA PRO A 40 3.84 28.78 -0.58
C PRO A 40 2.81 27.81 -1.13
N ARG A 41 1.53 28.19 -1.06
CA ARG A 41 0.47 27.38 -1.67
C ARG A 41 0.74 27.27 -3.17
N PRO A 42 0.76 26.05 -3.76
CA PRO A 42 0.93 25.93 -5.20
C PRO A 42 -0.20 26.69 -5.91
N ALA A 43 0.13 27.31 -7.04
CA ALA A 43 -0.82 28.09 -7.84
C ALA A 43 -1.98 27.23 -8.36
N HIS A 44 -1.79 25.92 -8.44
CA HIS A 44 -2.79 24.93 -8.83
C HIS A 44 -3.06 23.96 -7.67
N PRO A 45 -4.29 23.41 -7.54
CA PRO A 45 -4.59 22.38 -6.56
C PRO A 45 -3.58 21.22 -6.72
N THR A 46 -2.95 20.80 -5.62
CA THR A 46 -2.12 19.59 -5.64
C THR A 46 -3.01 18.42 -6.04
N PRO A 47 -2.70 17.66 -7.09
CA PRO A 47 -3.47 16.46 -7.43
C PRO A 47 -3.56 15.54 -6.22
N ALA A 48 -4.73 14.95 -5.99
CA ALA A 48 -4.88 13.92 -4.97
C ALA A 48 -3.87 12.79 -5.23
N VAL A 49 -3.23 12.30 -4.18
CA VAL A 49 -2.32 11.14 -4.32
C VAL A 49 -3.16 9.92 -4.67
N PRO A 50 -2.96 9.30 -5.84
CA PRO A 50 -3.74 8.16 -6.25
C PRO A 50 -3.44 6.94 -5.37
N VAL A 51 -4.47 6.10 -5.19
CA VAL A 51 -4.38 4.79 -4.52
C VAL A 51 -4.84 3.73 -5.50
N LEU A 52 -3.98 2.75 -5.77
CA LEU A 52 -4.31 1.54 -6.51
C LEU A 52 -4.59 0.42 -5.52
N HIS A 53 -5.76 -0.19 -5.61
CA HIS A 53 -6.14 -1.34 -4.81
C HIS A 53 -5.77 -2.64 -5.54
N LEU A 54 -5.04 -3.54 -4.91
CA LEU A 54 -4.70 -4.84 -5.53
C LEU A 54 -5.92 -5.72 -5.76
N ASP A 55 -6.98 -5.49 -5.00
CA ASP A 55 -8.27 -6.14 -5.22
C ASP A 55 -8.86 -5.80 -6.61
N ASP A 56 -8.51 -4.64 -7.19
CA ASP A 56 -8.93 -4.26 -8.55
C ASP A 56 -8.28 -5.12 -9.63
N VAL A 57 -7.10 -5.69 -9.38
CA VAL A 57 -6.36 -6.52 -10.35
C VAL A 57 -6.41 -8.01 -10.03
N ALA A 58 -6.87 -8.39 -8.85
CA ALA A 58 -7.14 -9.77 -8.45
C ALA A 58 -8.48 -10.25 -9.02
N SER A 59 -8.75 -11.54 -8.91
CA SER A 59 -10.05 -12.13 -9.31
C SER A 59 -10.34 -13.40 -8.50
N HIS A 60 -11.57 -13.91 -8.58
CA HIS A 60 -11.93 -15.20 -7.96
C HIS A 60 -11.05 -16.37 -8.46
N ALA A 61 -10.64 -16.32 -9.72
CA ALA A 61 -9.77 -17.36 -10.30
C ALA A 61 -8.29 -17.18 -9.89
N GLU A 62 -7.88 -15.96 -9.61
CA GLU A 62 -6.47 -15.59 -9.36
C GLU A 62 -6.37 -14.64 -8.16
N LEU A 63 -6.60 -15.15 -6.94
CA LEU A 63 -6.53 -14.35 -5.72
C LEU A 63 -5.14 -13.69 -5.53
N PHE A 64 -4.08 -14.39 -5.91
CA PHE A 64 -2.68 -13.93 -5.80
C PHE A 64 -1.88 -14.06 -7.11
N GLY A 65 -2.50 -14.47 -8.22
CA GLY A 65 -1.87 -14.63 -9.54
C GLY A 65 -1.84 -13.38 -10.41
N TRP A 66 -2.19 -12.22 -9.88
CA TRP A 66 -2.41 -10.95 -10.60
C TRP A 66 -1.13 -10.19 -10.98
N GLU A 67 0.06 -10.69 -10.63
CA GLU A 67 1.33 -9.99 -10.79
C GLU A 67 1.60 -9.54 -12.23
N GLU A 68 1.42 -10.45 -13.19
CA GLU A 68 1.65 -10.15 -14.61
C GLU A 68 0.68 -9.07 -15.12
N ARG A 69 -0.59 -9.14 -14.70
CA ARG A 69 -1.60 -8.14 -15.06
C ARG A 69 -1.23 -6.76 -14.49
N LEU A 70 -0.86 -6.69 -13.22
CA LEU A 70 -0.40 -5.46 -12.60
C LEU A 70 0.83 -4.89 -13.30
N ARG A 71 1.81 -5.74 -13.60
CA ARG A 71 3.04 -5.33 -14.27
C ARG A 71 2.76 -4.72 -15.63
N ALA A 72 2.04 -5.43 -16.49
CA ALA A 72 1.82 -5.04 -17.87
C ALA A 72 0.87 -3.84 -18.00
N GLN A 73 -0.21 -3.81 -17.20
CA GLN A 73 -1.24 -2.78 -17.32
C GLN A 73 -0.93 -1.51 -16.53
N VAL A 74 -0.13 -1.60 -15.46
CA VAL A 74 0.08 -0.48 -14.55
C VAL A 74 1.55 -0.11 -14.39
N LEU A 75 2.41 -1.05 -13.97
CA LEU A 75 3.77 -0.68 -13.57
C LEU A 75 4.64 -0.28 -14.75
N GLU A 76 4.64 -1.03 -15.85
CA GLU A 76 5.44 -0.72 -17.02
C GLU A 76 5.05 0.61 -17.70
N PRO A 77 3.76 0.91 -17.94
CA PRO A 77 3.37 2.22 -18.44
C PRO A 77 3.83 3.37 -17.53
N LEU A 78 3.58 3.26 -16.22
CA LEU A 78 3.97 4.31 -15.27
C LEU A 78 5.48 4.46 -15.15
N ALA A 79 6.25 3.37 -15.20
CA ALA A 79 7.71 3.41 -15.23
C ALA A 79 8.26 4.15 -16.46
N ALA A 80 7.54 4.05 -17.58
CA ALA A 80 7.85 4.79 -18.82
C ALA A 80 7.27 6.22 -18.86
N GLY A 81 6.68 6.70 -17.75
CA GLY A 81 6.06 8.03 -17.68
C GLY A 81 4.78 8.15 -18.51
N ARG A 82 4.13 7.05 -18.84
CA ARG A 82 2.89 6.98 -19.63
C ARG A 82 1.69 6.63 -18.74
N PRO A 83 0.48 7.04 -19.12
CA PRO A 83 -0.75 6.60 -18.44
C PRO A 83 -0.86 5.07 -18.42
N ALA A 84 -1.33 4.54 -17.31
CA ALA A 84 -1.68 3.15 -17.13
C ALA A 84 -3.18 2.94 -17.41
N HIS A 85 -3.50 1.83 -18.05
CA HIS A 85 -4.86 1.45 -18.40
C HIS A 85 -5.16 0.06 -17.86
N TRP A 86 -6.14 -0.07 -16.96
CA TRP A 86 -6.54 -1.36 -16.40
C TRP A 86 -8.04 -1.42 -16.18
N ALA A 87 -8.58 -2.61 -16.20
CA ALA A 87 -9.98 -2.88 -15.87
C ALA A 87 -10.06 -3.43 -14.44
N PRO A 88 -10.72 -2.72 -13.49
CA PRO A 88 -10.89 -3.25 -12.13
C PRO A 88 -11.83 -4.46 -12.13
N TYR A 89 -11.54 -5.43 -11.27
CA TYR A 89 -12.38 -6.60 -11.10
C TYR A 89 -13.60 -6.29 -10.23
N ASP A 90 -14.78 -6.60 -10.74
CA ASP A 90 -16.03 -6.54 -9.99
C ASP A 90 -16.25 -7.89 -9.28
N TRP A 91 -16.15 -7.87 -7.95
CA TRP A 91 -16.25 -9.08 -7.12
C TRP A 91 -17.69 -9.62 -7.03
N VAL A 92 -18.71 -8.78 -7.26
CA VAL A 92 -20.13 -9.18 -7.27
C VAL A 92 -20.48 -9.78 -8.62
N GLU A 93 -20.18 -9.04 -9.70
CA GLU A 93 -20.43 -9.48 -11.07
C GLU A 93 -19.44 -10.55 -11.57
N ARG A 94 -18.36 -10.80 -10.82
CA ARG A 94 -17.30 -11.77 -11.11
C ARG A 94 -16.65 -11.59 -12.49
N ARG A 95 -16.43 -10.35 -12.89
CA ARG A 95 -15.83 -9.98 -14.19
C ARG A 95 -15.03 -8.70 -14.07
N PHE A 96 -14.15 -8.49 -15.03
CA PHE A 96 -13.48 -7.20 -15.16
C PHE A 96 -14.45 -6.15 -15.71
N GLY A 97 -14.46 -4.98 -15.07
CA GLY A 97 -15.31 -3.86 -15.41
C GLY A 97 -14.77 -2.99 -16.54
N PRO A 98 -15.29 -1.76 -16.70
CA PRO A 98 -14.77 -0.79 -17.66
C PRO A 98 -13.34 -0.40 -17.32
N GLU A 99 -12.57 -0.11 -18.39
CA GLU A 99 -11.19 0.38 -18.27
C GLU A 99 -11.14 1.70 -17.47
N ARG A 100 -10.15 1.82 -16.62
CA ARG A 100 -9.76 3.05 -15.90
C ARG A 100 -8.39 3.50 -16.35
N VAL A 101 -8.16 4.80 -16.25
CA VAL A 101 -6.87 5.43 -16.57
C VAL A 101 -6.25 5.98 -15.28
N LEU A 102 -4.96 5.74 -15.11
CA LEU A 102 -4.15 6.30 -14.04
C LEU A 102 -2.99 7.09 -14.66
N GLU A 103 -3.05 8.41 -14.53
CA GLU A 103 -1.97 9.28 -14.96
C GLU A 103 -0.74 9.12 -14.05
N PRO A 104 0.48 9.23 -14.60
CA PRO A 104 1.70 9.27 -13.81
C PRO A 104 1.62 10.40 -12.77
N ALA A 105 1.83 10.06 -11.51
CA ALA A 105 1.83 11.00 -10.40
C ALA A 105 3.17 10.92 -9.65
N PRO A 106 3.62 12.02 -9.01
CA PRO A 106 4.88 12.01 -8.25
C PRO A 106 4.93 10.95 -7.14
N VAL A 107 3.75 10.60 -6.59
CA VAL A 107 3.56 9.54 -5.60
C VAL A 107 2.35 8.72 -5.99
N LEU A 108 2.46 7.41 -5.90
CA LEU A 108 1.38 6.43 -6.03
C LEU A 108 1.40 5.52 -4.81
N LEU A 109 0.25 5.32 -4.18
CA LEU A 109 0.07 4.30 -3.17
C LEU A 109 -0.50 3.05 -3.84
N ILE A 110 0.08 1.89 -3.53
CA ILE A 110 -0.47 0.59 -3.89
C ILE A 110 -0.78 -0.17 -2.60
N GLU A 111 -2.04 -0.59 -2.42
CA GLU A 111 -2.44 -1.28 -1.20
C GLU A 111 -3.14 -2.60 -1.49
N GLY A 112 -2.92 -3.56 -0.63
CA GLY A 112 -3.55 -4.87 -0.69
C GLY A 112 -2.66 -5.96 -0.11
N VAL A 113 -3.24 -7.15 0.06
CA VAL A 113 -2.48 -8.33 0.47
C VAL A 113 -1.49 -8.70 -0.63
N GLY A 114 -0.20 -8.72 -0.31
CA GLY A 114 0.87 -8.97 -1.27
C GLY A 114 1.44 -7.74 -1.94
N ALA A 115 1.11 -6.51 -1.50
CA ALA A 115 1.76 -5.29 -1.99
C ALA A 115 3.27 -5.27 -1.73
N GLY A 116 3.73 -6.02 -0.72
CA GLY A 116 5.16 -6.21 -0.42
C GLY A 116 5.77 -7.50 -0.95
N ARG A 117 5.14 -8.19 -1.92
CA ARG A 117 5.69 -9.40 -2.53
C ARG A 117 7.04 -9.16 -3.20
N ARG A 118 7.85 -10.21 -3.31
CA ARG A 118 9.22 -10.16 -3.86
C ARG A 118 9.31 -9.44 -5.20
N ALA A 119 8.37 -9.71 -6.09
CA ALA A 119 8.36 -9.11 -7.43
C ALA A 119 8.10 -7.60 -7.41
N LEU A 120 7.39 -7.06 -6.42
CA LEU A 120 7.10 -5.63 -6.31
C LEU A 120 8.17 -4.85 -5.53
N ARG A 121 8.88 -5.50 -4.60
CA ARG A 121 9.88 -4.82 -3.74
C ARG A 121 10.89 -3.96 -4.49
N PRO A 122 11.47 -4.38 -5.65
CA PRO A 122 12.41 -3.54 -6.40
C PRO A 122 11.82 -2.23 -6.92
N HIS A 123 10.51 -2.15 -7.03
CA HIS A 123 9.77 -0.99 -7.54
C HIS A 123 9.22 -0.10 -6.42
N LEU A 124 9.37 -0.50 -5.14
CA LEU A 124 8.86 0.25 -4.02
C LEU A 124 9.88 1.27 -3.51
N ALA A 125 9.48 2.55 -3.38
CA ALA A 125 10.25 3.55 -2.66
C ALA A 125 10.18 3.31 -1.14
N ARG A 126 9.08 2.71 -0.68
CA ARG A 126 8.88 2.30 0.71
C ARG A 126 7.80 1.23 0.82
N LEU A 127 7.99 0.31 1.73
CA LEU A 127 7.01 -0.70 2.11
C LEU A 127 6.52 -0.47 3.54
N LEU A 128 5.21 -0.30 3.69
CA LEU A 128 4.52 -0.15 4.96
C LEU A 128 3.74 -1.44 5.25
N TRP A 129 3.84 -1.95 6.48
CA TRP A 129 3.11 -3.12 6.94
C TRP A 129 2.11 -2.74 8.02
N MET A 130 0.83 -3.08 7.82
CA MET A 130 -0.22 -2.89 8.84
C MET A 130 -0.08 -3.95 9.93
N GLU A 131 0.40 -3.53 11.10
CA GLU A 131 0.70 -4.39 12.24
C GLU A 131 -0.56 -4.70 13.04
N THR A 132 -1.41 -5.55 12.48
CA THR A 132 -2.60 -6.12 13.13
C THR A 132 -2.45 -7.64 13.15
N PRO A 133 -2.62 -8.31 14.30
CA PRO A 133 -2.56 -9.77 14.37
C PRO A 133 -3.49 -10.42 13.33
N ARG A 134 -2.99 -11.44 12.62
CA ARG A 134 -3.72 -12.12 11.55
C ARG A 134 -5.13 -12.56 11.95
N ALA A 135 -5.26 -13.23 13.11
CA ALA A 135 -6.56 -13.71 13.57
C ALA A 135 -7.55 -12.55 13.78
N GLN A 136 -7.08 -11.43 14.35
CA GLN A 136 -7.90 -10.25 14.56
C GLN A 136 -8.30 -9.59 13.22
N SER A 137 -7.37 -9.55 12.28
CA SER A 137 -7.62 -9.01 10.93
C SER A 137 -8.73 -9.81 10.23
N TRP A 138 -8.63 -11.12 10.22
CA TRP A 138 -9.61 -11.98 9.58
C TRP A 138 -10.99 -11.91 10.24
N ILE A 139 -11.06 -11.86 11.58
CA ILE A 139 -12.32 -11.65 12.30
C ILE A 139 -12.98 -10.33 11.85
N ARG A 140 -12.19 -9.25 11.74
CA ARG A 140 -12.72 -7.96 11.25
C ARG A 140 -13.23 -8.04 9.81
N GLY A 141 -12.47 -8.69 8.93
CA GLY A 141 -12.86 -8.88 7.53
C GLY A 141 -14.16 -9.68 7.41
N ARG A 142 -14.25 -10.84 8.06
CA ARG A 142 -15.46 -11.67 8.09
C ARG A 142 -16.68 -10.91 8.63
N ASN A 143 -16.52 -10.15 9.70
CA ASN A 143 -17.60 -9.37 10.29
C ASN A 143 -18.08 -8.25 9.36
N ARG A 144 -17.17 -7.62 8.62
CA ARG A 144 -17.49 -6.58 7.63
C ARG A 144 -18.29 -7.15 6.46
N ASP A 145 -17.88 -8.31 5.96
CA ASP A 145 -18.39 -8.87 4.69
C ASP A 145 -19.63 -9.77 4.88
N GLY A 146 -19.90 -10.18 6.13
CA GLY A 146 -21.12 -10.96 6.44
C GLY A 146 -20.95 -12.47 6.29
N ARG A 147 -21.99 -13.20 6.74
CA ARG A 147 -21.98 -14.67 6.78
C ARG A 147 -22.11 -15.30 5.41
N GLU A 148 -22.74 -14.62 4.48
CA GLU A 148 -22.95 -15.06 3.10
C GLU A 148 -21.63 -15.25 2.33
N LEU A 149 -20.53 -14.61 2.77
CA LEU A 149 -19.19 -14.80 2.21
C LEU A 149 -18.31 -15.77 3.02
N SER A 150 -18.89 -16.59 3.90
CA SER A 150 -18.12 -17.50 4.75
C SER A 150 -17.23 -18.46 3.95
N ASP A 151 -17.78 -19.11 2.92
CA ASP A 151 -17.04 -20.06 2.07
C ASP A 151 -15.90 -19.36 1.30
N PHE A 152 -16.16 -18.14 0.81
CA PHE A 152 -15.13 -17.32 0.19
C PHE A 152 -13.99 -17.04 1.18
N TRP A 153 -14.33 -16.65 2.42
CA TRP A 153 -13.33 -16.37 3.45
C TRP A 153 -12.50 -17.61 3.82
N ASP A 154 -13.10 -18.80 3.86
CA ASP A 154 -12.34 -20.03 4.11
C ASP A 154 -11.31 -20.31 3.00
N GLY A 155 -11.68 -20.03 1.75
CA GLY A 155 -10.78 -20.06 0.60
C GLY A 155 -9.69 -19.02 0.68
N TRP A 156 -10.09 -17.77 0.96
CA TRP A 156 -9.17 -16.63 1.08
C TRP A 156 -8.12 -16.85 2.16
N GLU A 157 -8.51 -17.26 3.37
CA GLU A 157 -7.58 -17.50 4.48
C GLU A 157 -6.53 -18.57 4.15
N ARG A 158 -6.92 -19.63 3.43
CA ARG A 158 -5.97 -20.65 2.96
C ARG A 158 -4.99 -20.06 1.96
N ALA A 159 -5.50 -19.29 0.99
CA ALA A 159 -4.68 -18.67 -0.05
C ALA A 159 -3.72 -17.60 0.53
N GLU A 160 -4.20 -16.76 1.45
CA GLU A 160 -3.37 -15.76 2.13
C GLU A 160 -2.28 -16.40 2.98
N ARG A 161 -2.59 -17.50 3.71
CA ARG A 161 -1.58 -18.27 4.45
C ARG A 161 -0.50 -18.82 3.52
N ALA A 162 -0.91 -19.44 2.42
CA ALA A 162 0.04 -20.00 1.44
C ALA A 162 0.91 -18.88 0.85
N HIS A 163 0.31 -17.74 0.48
CA HIS A 163 1.01 -16.58 -0.03
C HIS A 163 2.09 -16.09 0.95
N PHE A 164 1.73 -15.75 2.17
CA PHE A 164 2.71 -15.24 3.14
C PHE A 164 3.70 -16.29 3.67
N SER A 165 3.41 -17.58 3.52
CA SER A 165 4.38 -18.63 3.81
C SER A 165 5.45 -18.72 2.73
N SER A 166 5.11 -18.49 1.47
CA SER A 166 6.04 -18.56 0.34
C SER A 166 6.75 -17.22 0.06
N ASP A 167 6.06 -16.10 0.29
CA ASP A 167 6.58 -14.76 0.03
C ASP A 167 6.12 -13.76 1.13
N PRO A 168 6.75 -13.81 2.31
CA PRO A 168 6.41 -12.93 3.42
C PRO A 168 6.80 -11.49 3.12
N SER A 169 5.88 -10.54 3.36
CA SER A 169 6.13 -9.10 3.18
C SER A 169 6.64 -8.42 4.44
N ARG A 170 6.10 -8.80 5.62
CA ARG A 170 6.40 -8.15 6.91
C ARG A 170 7.90 -8.04 7.23
N PRO A 171 8.75 -9.08 7.01
CA PRO A 171 10.19 -8.97 7.28
C PRO A 171 10.93 -7.96 6.41
N PHE A 172 10.34 -7.55 5.31
CA PHE A 172 10.91 -6.59 4.35
C PHE A 172 10.28 -5.21 4.44
N ALA A 173 9.35 -5.01 5.39
CA ALA A 173 8.73 -3.71 5.59
C ALA A 173 9.74 -2.70 6.17
N ASP A 174 9.77 -1.50 5.60
CA ASP A 174 10.55 -0.36 6.11
C ASP A 174 9.91 0.23 7.38
N THR A 175 8.60 0.11 7.48
CA THR A 175 7.83 0.71 8.56
C THR A 175 6.67 -0.19 8.94
N LEU A 176 6.50 -0.42 10.23
CA LEU A 176 5.34 -1.08 10.79
C LEU A 176 4.35 -0.01 11.27
N VAL A 177 3.10 -0.16 10.89
CA VAL A 177 2.02 0.80 11.18
C VAL A 177 0.97 0.11 12.02
N ARG A 178 0.72 0.61 13.22
CA ARG A 178 -0.31 0.10 14.14
C ARG A 178 -1.41 1.14 14.32
N GLN A 179 -2.65 0.74 14.22
CA GLN A 179 -3.77 1.59 14.59
C GLN A 179 -3.79 1.80 16.12
N SER A 180 -3.85 3.05 16.57
CA SER A 180 -3.88 3.45 17.98
C SER A 180 -4.94 4.53 18.16
N GLY A 181 -6.02 4.21 18.86
CA GLY A 181 -7.17 5.10 18.98
C GLY A 181 -7.72 5.54 17.61
N THR A 182 -7.77 6.85 17.37
CA THR A 182 -8.20 7.44 16.09
C THR A 182 -7.05 7.65 15.11
N GLY A 183 -5.79 7.39 15.52
CA GLY A 183 -4.57 7.62 14.76
C GLY A 183 -3.79 6.35 14.45
N TYR A 184 -2.52 6.56 14.14
CA TYR A 184 -1.57 5.48 13.85
C TYR A 184 -0.23 5.74 14.54
N GLU A 185 0.35 4.67 15.07
CA GLU A 185 1.72 4.63 15.56
C GLU A 185 2.63 4.00 14.51
N TRP A 186 3.84 4.51 14.41
CA TRP A 186 4.84 4.10 13.44
C TRP A 186 6.08 3.61 14.15
N SER A 187 6.61 2.47 13.72
CA SER A 187 7.89 1.94 14.17
C SER A 187 8.74 1.48 12.98
N SER A 188 10.05 1.52 13.14
CA SER A 188 10.94 1.01 12.10
C SER A 188 10.72 -0.48 11.89
N GLY A 189 10.62 -0.89 10.64
CA GLY A 189 10.64 -2.29 10.23
C GLY A 189 12.07 -2.78 10.02
N THR A 190 12.22 -4.08 9.83
CA THR A 190 13.53 -4.72 9.61
C THR A 190 14.03 -4.57 8.17
N GLY A 191 13.13 -4.20 7.24
CA GLY A 191 13.47 -3.93 5.83
C GLY A 191 14.12 -2.58 5.59
N ALA A 192 14.12 -1.69 6.60
CA ALA A 192 14.89 -0.46 6.53
C ALA A 192 16.38 -0.82 6.38
N THR A 193 16.87 -0.81 5.14
CA THR A 193 18.30 -0.93 4.87
C THR A 193 19.02 0.11 5.69
N ALA A 194 20.14 -0.29 6.31
CA ALA A 194 21.10 0.58 6.98
C ALA A 194 21.69 1.56 5.94
N GLY A 195 20.93 2.57 5.58
CA GLY A 195 21.22 3.65 4.66
C GLY A 195 20.93 4.96 5.36
N THR A 196 21.95 5.47 6.06
CA THR A 196 22.05 6.80 6.64
C THR A 196 21.18 7.03 7.88
N ALA A 197 21.66 6.57 9.02
CA ALA A 197 21.39 7.19 10.30
C ALA A 197 21.92 8.63 10.24
N ALA A 198 21.07 9.59 9.89
CA ALA A 198 21.29 10.97 10.22
C ALA A 198 21.11 11.06 11.73
N SER A 199 22.24 11.07 12.46
CA SER A 199 22.29 11.41 13.87
C SER A 199 21.76 12.84 14.04
N VAL A 200 20.55 12.96 14.56
CA VAL A 200 20.13 14.18 15.22
C VAL A 200 20.87 14.18 16.56
N THR A 201 22.00 14.85 16.60
CA THR A 201 22.65 15.24 17.85
C THR A 201 21.74 16.26 18.54
N GLU A 202 21.14 15.83 19.63
CA GLU A 202 20.68 16.69 20.71
C GLU A 202 21.89 17.46 21.22
N GLY A 203 21.84 18.78 21.22
CA GLY A 203 22.85 19.62 21.78
C GLY A 203 22.71 21.06 21.31
N ASP A 204 21.82 21.81 21.91
CA ASP A 204 22.14 23.21 22.20
C ASP A 204 21.50 23.64 23.52
N GLU A 205 22.36 23.62 24.50
CA GLU A 205 22.15 24.16 25.82
C GLU A 205 22.17 25.69 25.71
N LEU A 206 21.08 26.35 26.06
CA LEU A 206 20.99 27.81 26.16
C LEU A 206 21.81 28.29 27.36
N PRO A 207 22.74 29.27 27.22
CA PRO A 207 23.39 29.89 28.38
C PRO A 207 22.41 30.85 29.07
N ARG A 208 22.29 30.67 30.39
CA ARG A 208 21.65 31.63 31.28
C ARG A 208 22.62 32.81 31.50
N ALA A 209 22.14 34.00 31.25
CA ALA A 209 22.49 35.23 31.93
C ALA A 209 21.34 36.23 31.79
#